data_6ee8da9ce1cf9ddd52b984f7b21dfffd
#
_entry.id   6ee8da9ce1cf9ddd52b984f7b21dfffd
#
_cell.length_a   1.000
_cell.length_b   1.000
_cell.length_c   1.000
_cell.angle_alpha   90.00
_cell.angle_beta   90.00
_cell.angle_gamma   90.00
#
_symmetry.space_group_name_H-M   'P 1'
#
loop_
_entity.id
_entity.type
_entity.pdbx_description
1 polymer ?
#
loop_
_entity_poly.entity_id
_entity_poly.type
_entity_poly.pdbx_seq_one_letter_code
_entity_poly.pdbx_strand_id
1 'polypeptide(L)'
;PADAPFITGERTPEGFFRTKAGLDQAIARGLAYAPYADLIWCETSVPSLEDAKRFADAIHAKFPGKMLAYNCSPSFNWKAKLDDETIANYQRELGKMGYKFQFVTLAGFHSLNHSMFELARKYKDNGMAAYSELQEAEFASEVNGYTATRHQREVGTGYFDEVATIVSGGTSSTTALAGSTEAEQFQTTK
;
A
#
# COMPACT_ATOMS: atom_id res chain seq x y z
N PRO A 1 20.42 -13.58 -20.90
CA PRO A 1 21.33 -12.65 -21.63
C PRO A 1 21.68 -11.42 -20.83
N ALA A 2 20.71 -10.77 -20.14
CA ALA A 2 20.98 -9.54 -19.36
C ALA A 2 21.95 -9.76 -18.19
N ASP A 3 21.98 -10.93 -17.60
CA ASP A 3 22.84 -11.24 -16.46
C ASP A 3 24.25 -11.73 -16.86
N ALA A 4 24.48 -12.06 -18.13
CA ALA A 4 25.74 -12.62 -18.58
C ALA A 4 26.99 -11.82 -18.17
N PRO A 5 27.00 -10.47 -18.26
CA PRO A 5 28.15 -9.66 -17.83
C PRO A 5 28.40 -9.65 -16.32
N PHE A 6 27.43 -10.12 -15.54
CA PHE A 6 27.47 -10.09 -14.07
C PHE A 6 27.74 -11.45 -13.44
N ILE A 7 27.85 -12.53 -14.22
CA ILE A 7 28.15 -13.88 -13.73
C ILE A 7 29.56 -13.91 -13.16
N THR A 8 29.70 -14.37 -11.91
CA THR A 8 30.99 -14.45 -11.21
C THR A 8 31.81 -15.71 -11.50
N GLY A 9 31.19 -16.72 -12.10
CA GLY A 9 31.76 -18.07 -12.26
C GLY A 9 31.49 -19.02 -11.10
N GLU A 10 31.14 -18.50 -9.95
CA GLU A 10 30.76 -19.32 -8.78
C GLU A 10 29.37 -19.91 -8.93
N ARG A 11 29.14 -21.06 -8.25
CA ARG A 11 27.84 -21.74 -8.19
C ARG A 11 27.33 -21.79 -6.73
N THR A 12 26.01 -21.76 -6.57
CA THR A 12 25.37 -22.11 -5.30
C THR A 12 25.38 -23.64 -5.12
N PRO A 13 25.10 -24.14 -3.88
CA PRO A 13 24.94 -25.57 -3.65
C PRO A 13 23.90 -26.23 -4.58
N GLU A 14 22.85 -25.48 -4.96
CA GLU A 14 21.78 -25.92 -5.88
C GLU A 14 22.21 -25.85 -7.37
N GLY A 15 23.40 -25.33 -7.66
CA GLY A 15 23.94 -25.21 -8.99
C GLY A 15 23.58 -23.93 -9.75
N PHE A 16 22.96 -22.95 -9.12
CA PHE A 16 22.68 -21.65 -9.75
C PHE A 16 23.96 -20.82 -9.91
N PHE A 17 24.02 -20.02 -10.96
CA PHE A 17 25.10 -19.06 -11.13
C PHE A 17 24.96 -17.90 -10.13
N ARG A 18 26.05 -17.57 -9.45
CA ARG A 18 26.16 -16.34 -8.69
C ARG A 18 26.39 -15.17 -9.63
N THR A 19 25.76 -14.03 -9.32
CA THR A 19 25.94 -12.80 -10.07
C THR A 19 26.44 -11.70 -9.15
N LYS A 20 27.18 -10.76 -9.71
CA LYS A 20 27.53 -9.51 -9.04
C LYS A 20 26.26 -8.65 -8.98
N ALA A 21 25.62 -8.64 -7.81
CA ALA A 21 24.42 -7.85 -7.57
C ALA A 21 24.72 -6.34 -7.54
N GLY A 22 23.69 -5.54 -7.76
CA GLY A 22 23.74 -4.08 -7.65
C GLY A 22 22.93 -3.38 -8.73
N LEU A 23 23.01 -2.05 -8.70
CA LEU A 23 22.19 -1.19 -9.58
C LEU A 23 22.49 -1.42 -11.06
N ASP A 24 23.75 -1.69 -11.43
CA ASP A 24 24.11 -1.94 -12.84
C ASP A 24 23.43 -3.19 -13.40
N GLN A 25 23.36 -4.27 -12.60
CA GLN A 25 22.62 -5.48 -12.99
C GLN A 25 21.11 -5.19 -13.05
N ALA A 26 20.57 -4.44 -12.08
CA ALA A 26 19.17 -4.05 -12.10
C ALA A 26 18.81 -3.24 -13.35
N ILE A 27 19.66 -2.29 -13.74
CA ILE A 27 19.52 -1.51 -14.98
C ILE A 27 19.56 -2.41 -16.21
N ALA A 28 20.52 -3.34 -16.29
CA ALA A 28 20.61 -4.26 -17.43
C ALA A 28 19.35 -5.12 -17.58
N ARG A 29 18.82 -5.63 -16.48
CA ARG A 29 17.53 -6.35 -16.45
C ARG A 29 16.38 -5.47 -16.83
N GLY A 30 16.27 -4.26 -16.24
CA GLY A 30 15.22 -3.29 -16.55
C GLY A 30 15.16 -2.95 -18.03
N LEU A 31 16.32 -2.71 -18.66
CA LEU A 31 16.43 -2.46 -20.10
C LEU A 31 16.01 -3.67 -20.96
N ALA A 32 16.31 -4.89 -20.50
CA ALA A 32 15.89 -6.11 -21.21
C ALA A 32 14.39 -6.37 -21.09
N TYR A 33 13.77 -5.98 -19.97
CA TYR A 33 12.33 -6.20 -19.71
C TYR A 33 11.43 -5.08 -20.26
N ALA A 34 11.97 -3.87 -20.41
CA ALA A 34 11.21 -2.70 -20.82
C ALA A 34 10.38 -2.87 -22.11
N PRO A 35 10.82 -3.60 -23.16
CA PRO A 35 9.99 -3.83 -24.34
C PRO A 35 8.73 -4.68 -24.08
N TYR A 36 8.72 -5.47 -23.02
CA TYR A 36 7.69 -6.48 -22.75
C TYR A 36 6.78 -6.13 -21.56
N ALA A 37 7.06 -5.03 -20.86
CA ALA A 37 6.32 -4.61 -19.68
C ALA A 37 5.77 -3.19 -19.85
N ASP A 38 4.58 -2.93 -19.36
CA ASP A 38 3.98 -1.60 -19.32
C ASP A 38 4.69 -0.71 -18.30
N LEU A 39 5.15 -1.32 -17.20
CA LEU A 39 5.73 -0.64 -16.05
C LEU A 39 6.93 -1.44 -15.53
N ILE A 40 8.03 -0.75 -15.22
CA ILE A 40 9.27 -1.37 -14.69
C ILE A 40 9.45 -0.98 -13.23
N TRP A 41 9.72 -1.98 -12.42
CA TRP A 41 9.98 -1.84 -10.99
C TRP A 41 11.43 -2.21 -10.66
N CYS A 42 12.14 -1.30 -9.97
CA CYS A 42 13.45 -1.57 -9.38
C CYS A 42 13.32 -1.67 -7.87
N GLU A 43 13.61 -2.84 -7.34
CA GLU A 43 13.65 -3.08 -5.89
C GLU A 43 15.01 -2.66 -5.34
N THR A 44 15.01 -1.94 -4.21
CA THR A 44 16.21 -1.49 -3.51
C THR A 44 16.21 -1.95 -2.07
N SER A 45 17.37 -1.96 -1.42
CA SER A 45 17.51 -2.36 0.00
C SER A 45 17.46 -1.16 0.98
N VAL A 46 17.58 0.05 0.45
CA VAL A 46 17.53 1.31 1.21
C VAL A 46 16.81 2.38 0.38
N PRO A 47 16.21 3.39 1.02
CA PRO A 47 15.63 4.51 0.29
C PRO A 47 16.76 5.41 -0.26
N SER A 48 16.90 5.49 -1.57
CA SER A 48 17.91 6.28 -2.26
C SER A 48 17.32 6.97 -3.49
N LEU A 49 17.17 8.29 -3.45
CA LEU A 49 16.77 9.09 -4.61
C LEU A 49 17.85 9.10 -5.70
N GLU A 50 19.12 8.97 -5.30
CA GLU A 50 20.24 8.87 -6.25
C GLU A 50 20.15 7.60 -7.09
N ASP A 51 19.98 6.44 -6.45
CA ASP A 51 19.82 5.16 -7.15
C ASP A 51 18.54 5.14 -7.99
N ALA A 52 17.45 5.69 -7.48
CA ALA A 52 16.20 5.82 -8.20
C ALA A 52 16.38 6.67 -9.46
N LYS A 53 17.09 7.81 -9.35
CA LYS A 53 17.38 8.68 -10.48
C LYS A 53 18.25 7.98 -11.52
N ARG A 54 19.31 7.34 -11.09
CA ARG A 54 20.25 6.63 -11.99
C ARG A 54 19.55 5.51 -12.76
N PHE A 55 18.66 4.75 -12.09
CA PHE A 55 17.86 3.74 -12.75
C PHE A 55 16.89 4.37 -13.77
N ALA A 56 16.14 5.39 -13.36
CA ALA A 56 15.18 6.07 -14.24
C ALA A 56 15.85 6.66 -15.48
N ASP A 57 16.97 7.38 -15.31
CA ASP A 57 17.72 7.98 -16.39
C ASP A 57 18.19 6.92 -17.42
N ALA A 58 18.69 5.78 -16.93
CA ALA A 58 19.15 4.69 -17.80
C ALA A 58 18.00 4.06 -18.60
N ILE A 59 16.83 3.86 -18.00
CA ILE A 59 15.65 3.33 -18.69
C ILE A 59 15.13 4.36 -19.71
N HIS A 60 14.97 5.61 -19.31
CA HIS A 60 14.40 6.66 -20.16
C HIS A 60 15.30 7.05 -21.33
N ALA A 61 16.61 6.87 -21.21
CA ALA A 61 17.53 7.07 -22.32
C ALA A 61 17.24 6.15 -23.53
N LYS A 62 16.72 4.94 -23.29
CA LYS A 62 16.36 3.99 -24.35
C LYS A 62 14.85 3.88 -24.58
N PHE A 63 14.05 4.11 -23.54
CA PHE A 63 12.59 4.00 -23.57
C PHE A 63 11.97 5.26 -22.99
N PRO A 64 11.99 6.39 -23.72
CA PRO A 64 11.42 7.65 -23.24
C PRO A 64 9.96 7.48 -22.79
N GLY A 65 9.64 7.98 -21.59
CA GLY A 65 8.29 7.91 -21.04
C GLY A 65 7.88 6.54 -20.47
N LYS A 66 8.77 5.54 -20.44
CA LYS A 66 8.49 4.26 -19.76
C LYS A 66 8.10 4.52 -18.32
N MET A 67 6.93 4.04 -17.92
CA MET A 67 6.46 4.15 -16.54
C MET A 67 7.30 3.29 -15.60
N LEU A 68 7.56 3.84 -14.42
CA LEU A 68 8.33 3.16 -13.37
C LEU A 68 7.49 3.01 -12.10
N ALA A 69 7.75 1.94 -11.36
CA ALA A 69 7.19 1.71 -10.02
C ALA A 69 8.27 1.75 -8.95
N TYR A 70 7.89 2.17 -7.75
CA TYR A 70 8.77 2.20 -6.59
C TYR A 70 8.07 1.67 -5.35
N ASN A 71 8.74 0.78 -4.63
CA ASN A 71 8.30 0.31 -3.33
C ASN A 71 8.90 1.19 -2.23
N CYS A 72 8.07 2.02 -1.60
CA CYS A 72 8.42 2.69 -0.36
C CYS A 72 8.35 1.69 0.80
N SER A 73 9.31 0.78 0.84
CA SER A 73 9.27 -0.40 1.69
C SER A 73 9.18 -0.06 3.20
N PRO A 74 8.30 -0.73 3.96
CA PRO A 74 8.28 -0.64 5.42
C PRO A 74 9.51 -1.32 6.07
N SER A 75 10.28 -2.12 5.31
CA SER A 75 11.54 -2.69 5.76
C SER A 75 12.66 -1.65 5.85
N PHE A 76 12.49 -0.50 5.23
CA PHE A 76 13.42 0.61 5.39
C PHE A 76 13.18 1.30 6.73
N ASN A 77 14.25 1.55 7.47
CA ASN A 77 14.17 2.47 8.59
C ASN A 77 14.35 3.89 8.06
N TRP A 78 13.24 4.48 7.59
CA TRP A 78 13.21 5.78 6.92
C TRP A 78 13.88 6.87 7.73
N LYS A 79 13.51 6.99 9.00
CA LYS A 79 14.00 8.03 9.92
C LYS A 79 15.48 7.90 10.25
N ALA A 80 16.02 6.68 10.22
CA ALA A 80 17.45 6.43 10.44
C ALA A 80 18.31 6.69 9.18
N LYS A 81 17.68 6.82 8.01
CA LYS A 81 18.37 6.94 6.72
C LYS A 81 18.26 8.32 6.09
N LEU A 82 17.15 9.02 6.34
CA LEU A 82 16.82 10.29 5.69
C LEU A 82 16.33 11.31 6.72
N ASP A 83 16.55 12.58 6.42
CA ASP A 83 15.96 13.69 7.17
C ASP A 83 14.47 13.86 6.85
N ASP A 84 13.77 14.65 7.68
CA ASP A 84 12.33 14.86 7.60
C ASP A 84 11.89 15.52 6.30
N GLU A 85 12.67 16.46 5.79
CA GLU A 85 12.36 17.18 4.56
C GLU A 85 12.45 16.22 3.35
N THR A 86 13.50 15.41 3.29
CA THR A 86 13.68 14.40 2.26
C THR A 86 12.55 13.36 2.32
N ILE A 87 12.18 12.87 3.51
CA ILE A 87 11.06 11.92 3.69
C ILE A 87 9.76 12.53 3.19
N ALA A 88 9.45 13.76 3.58
CA ALA A 88 8.20 14.44 3.20
C ALA A 88 8.07 14.67 1.69
N ASN A 89 9.17 14.85 0.98
CA ASN A 89 9.21 15.11 -0.45
C ASN A 89 9.50 13.86 -1.31
N TYR A 90 9.84 12.74 -0.69
CA TYR A 90 10.39 11.55 -1.36
C TYR A 90 9.55 11.09 -2.55
N GLN A 91 8.24 10.93 -2.35
CA GLN A 91 7.32 10.47 -3.39
C GLN A 91 7.15 11.48 -4.52
N ARG A 92 7.21 12.77 -4.23
CA ARG A 92 7.16 13.83 -5.27
C ARG A 92 8.40 13.81 -6.14
N GLU A 93 9.58 13.63 -5.53
CA GLU A 93 10.85 13.50 -6.27
C GLU A 93 10.85 12.25 -7.15
N LEU A 94 10.41 11.10 -6.63
CA LEU A 94 10.22 9.90 -7.44
C LEU A 94 9.25 10.15 -8.61
N GLY A 95 8.13 10.83 -8.37
CA GLY A 95 7.16 11.17 -9.40
C GLY A 95 7.73 12.00 -10.56
N LYS A 96 8.64 12.95 -10.24
CA LYS A 96 9.38 13.74 -11.25
C LYS A 96 10.29 12.88 -12.11
N MET A 97 10.86 11.81 -11.53
CA MET A 97 11.74 10.87 -12.23
C MET A 97 10.98 9.83 -13.07
N GLY A 98 9.64 9.84 -13.08
CA GLY A 98 8.83 8.90 -13.87
C GLY A 98 8.31 7.69 -13.10
N TYR A 99 8.52 7.60 -11.80
CA TYR A 99 7.91 6.58 -10.95
C TYR A 99 6.42 6.93 -10.73
N LYS A 100 5.58 6.49 -11.65
CA LYS A 100 4.15 6.84 -11.69
C LYS A 100 3.29 5.97 -10.78
N PHE A 101 3.79 4.81 -10.38
CA PHE A 101 3.16 3.94 -9.40
C PHE A 101 4.09 3.76 -8.19
N GLN A 102 3.61 4.21 -7.04
CA GLN A 102 4.36 4.16 -5.79
C GLN A 102 3.49 3.55 -4.73
N PHE A 103 4.04 2.66 -3.92
CA PHE A 103 3.28 1.94 -2.92
C PHE A 103 4.12 1.69 -1.66
N VAL A 104 3.42 1.55 -0.54
CA VAL A 104 4.00 1.12 0.73
C VAL A 104 3.49 -0.29 0.98
N THR A 105 4.33 -1.29 0.74
CA THR A 105 3.96 -2.67 1.04
C THR A 105 3.66 -2.84 2.52
N LEU A 106 2.63 -3.63 2.84
CA LEU A 106 2.24 -3.94 4.23
C LEU A 106 1.77 -2.72 5.05
N ALA A 107 1.47 -1.56 4.45
CA ALA A 107 0.97 -0.42 5.21
C ALA A 107 -0.31 -0.77 5.99
N GLY A 108 -1.25 -1.45 5.35
CA GLY A 108 -2.46 -1.94 6.00
C GLY A 108 -2.17 -2.95 7.12
N PHE A 109 -1.23 -3.87 6.89
CA PHE A 109 -0.81 -4.84 7.91
C PHE A 109 -0.26 -4.13 9.16
N HIS A 110 0.67 -3.19 8.99
CA HIS A 110 1.27 -2.47 10.11
C HIS A 110 0.25 -1.59 10.84
N SER A 111 -0.59 -0.86 10.09
CA SER A 111 -1.64 -0.02 10.67
C SER A 111 -2.62 -0.82 11.50
N LEU A 112 -3.15 -1.93 10.94
CA LEU A 112 -4.10 -2.79 11.63
C LEU A 112 -3.48 -3.42 12.89
N ASN A 113 -2.30 -4.01 12.76
CA ASN A 113 -1.68 -4.71 13.89
C ASN A 113 -1.31 -3.75 15.01
N HIS A 114 -0.75 -2.57 14.70
CA HIS A 114 -0.42 -1.58 15.71
C HIS A 114 -1.68 -1.03 16.40
N SER A 115 -2.71 -0.70 15.64
CA SER A 115 -3.99 -0.21 16.19
C SER A 115 -4.64 -1.23 17.11
N MET A 116 -4.70 -2.51 16.70
CA MET A 116 -5.24 -3.58 17.53
C MET A 116 -4.39 -3.85 18.78
N PHE A 117 -3.07 -3.78 18.65
CA PHE A 117 -2.16 -3.91 19.80
C PHE A 117 -2.42 -2.81 20.84
N GLU A 118 -2.52 -1.56 20.42
CA GLU A 118 -2.80 -0.42 21.32
C GLU A 118 -4.18 -0.53 21.97
N LEU A 119 -5.19 -0.92 21.21
CA LEU A 119 -6.53 -1.16 21.75
C LEU A 119 -6.49 -2.27 22.81
N ALA A 120 -5.88 -3.42 22.52
CA ALA A 120 -5.80 -4.53 23.46
C ALA A 120 -5.03 -4.16 24.74
N ARG A 121 -3.91 -3.44 24.60
CA ARG A 121 -3.10 -2.95 25.72
C ARG A 121 -3.90 -2.05 26.64
N LYS A 122 -4.64 -1.08 26.09
CA LYS A 122 -5.49 -0.17 26.87
C LYS A 122 -6.71 -0.88 27.46
N TYR A 123 -7.33 -1.77 26.68
CA TYR A 123 -8.55 -2.48 27.08
C TYR A 123 -8.33 -3.37 28.29
N LYS A 124 -7.14 -3.96 28.40
CA LYS A 124 -6.75 -4.80 29.56
C LYS A 124 -6.99 -4.09 30.89
N ASP A 125 -6.69 -2.80 30.96
CA ASP A 125 -6.75 -2.03 32.21
C ASP A 125 -8.01 -1.15 32.33
N ASN A 126 -8.57 -0.69 31.20
CA ASN A 126 -9.66 0.30 31.16
C ASN A 126 -10.97 -0.25 30.54
N GLY A 127 -11.00 -1.48 30.05
CA GLY A 127 -12.21 -2.09 29.49
C GLY A 127 -12.85 -1.27 28.37
N MET A 128 -14.16 -1.13 28.40
CA MET A 128 -14.92 -0.41 27.36
C MET A 128 -14.58 1.08 27.26
N ALA A 129 -13.97 1.70 28.27
CA ALA A 129 -13.51 3.09 28.13
C ALA A 129 -12.43 3.20 27.04
N ALA A 130 -11.52 2.21 26.93
CA ALA A 130 -10.52 2.20 25.87
C ALA A 130 -11.13 2.01 24.47
N TYR A 131 -12.19 1.23 24.35
CA TYR A 131 -12.91 1.10 23.08
C TYR A 131 -13.68 2.38 22.73
N SER A 132 -14.30 3.02 23.71
CA SER A 132 -14.99 4.30 23.50
C SER A 132 -14.06 5.40 22.99
N GLU A 133 -12.79 5.44 23.47
CA GLU A 133 -11.79 6.37 22.91
C GLU A 133 -11.56 6.16 21.40
N LEU A 134 -11.49 4.90 20.95
CA LEU A 134 -11.37 4.59 19.53
C LEU A 134 -12.61 5.06 18.76
N GLN A 135 -13.80 4.76 19.27
CA GLN A 135 -15.07 5.14 18.65
C GLN A 135 -15.22 6.66 18.52
N GLU A 136 -14.88 7.41 19.57
CA GLU A 136 -14.90 8.88 19.52
C GLU A 136 -13.89 9.44 18.50
N ALA A 137 -12.72 8.82 18.36
CA ALA A 137 -11.75 9.19 17.33
C ALA A 137 -12.26 8.92 15.91
N GLU A 138 -13.02 7.85 15.70
CA GLU A 138 -13.70 7.56 14.44
C GLU A 138 -14.75 8.63 14.12
N PHE A 139 -15.61 8.98 15.06
CA PHE A 139 -16.61 10.03 14.87
C PHE A 139 -15.94 11.40 14.58
N ALA A 140 -14.90 11.76 15.31
CA ALA A 140 -14.15 12.98 15.06
C ALA A 140 -13.50 13.01 13.66
N SER A 141 -13.23 11.86 13.09
CA SER A 141 -12.62 11.73 11.75
C SER A 141 -13.63 11.87 10.61
N GLU A 142 -14.94 11.82 10.88
CA GLU A 142 -15.98 11.96 9.86
C GLU A 142 -15.89 13.30 9.11
N VAL A 143 -15.47 14.36 9.78
CA VAL A 143 -15.27 15.68 9.14
C VAL A 143 -14.20 15.64 8.04
N ASN A 144 -13.28 14.67 8.12
CA ASN A 144 -12.21 14.42 7.14
C ASN A 144 -12.59 13.38 6.09
N GLY A 145 -13.84 12.90 6.10
CA GLY A 145 -14.36 11.92 5.13
C GLY A 145 -14.24 10.47 5.58
N TYR A 146 -13.96 10.19 6.85
CA TYR A 146 -14.01 8.82 7.38
C TYR A 146 -15.47 8.35 7.47
N THR A 147 -15.76 7.16 6.96
CA THR A 147 -17.14 6.66 6.83
C THR A 147 -17.39 5.31 7.50
N ALA A 148 -16.33 4.64 7.97
CA ALA A 148 -16.42 3.28 8.48
C ALA A 148 -17.10 3.15 9.87
N THR A 149 -17.49 4.26 10.52
CA THR A 149 -18.45 4.26 11.61
C THR A 149 -19.76 3.57 11.22
N ARG A 150 -20.10 3.61 9.93
CA ARG A 150 -21.23 2.90 9.33
C ARG A 150 -20.75 1.60 8.69
N HIS A 151 -20.31 0.67 9.53
CA HIS A 151 -19.63 -0.55 9.08
C HIS A 151 -20.49 -1.44 8.18
N GLN A 152 -21.81 -1.52 8.40
CA GLN A 152 -22.71 -2.27 7.52
C GLN A 152 -22.70 -1.74 6.09
N ARG A 153 -22.69 -0.43 5.94
CA ARG A 153 -22.58 0.24 4.65
C ARG A 153 -21.23 -0.07 3.98
N GLU A 154 -20.15 0.01 4.75
CA GLU A 154 -18.79 -0.20 4.22
C GLU A 154 -18.55 -1.64 3.72
N VAL A 155 -19.18 -2.63 4.35
CA VAL A 155 -19.11 -4.02 3.86
C VAL A 155 -20.14 -4.34 2.77
N GLY A 156 -20.90 -3.35 2.29
CA GLY A 156 -21.79 -3.50 1.14
C GLY A 156 -23.12 -4.16 1.47
N THR A 157 -23.57 -4.14 2.72
CA THR A 157 -24.84 -4.77 3.14
C THR A 157 -26.02 -4.25 2.32
N GLY A 158 -26.07 -2.94 2.00
CA GLY A 158 -27.13 -2.37 1.16
C GLY A 158 -27.19 -2.93 -0.27
N TYR A 159 -26.05 -3.26 -0.85
CA TYR A 159 -26.00 -3.91 -2.15
C TYR A 159 -26.61 -5.32 -2.11
N PHE A 160 -26.27 -6.11 -1.09
CA PHE A 160 -26.84 -7.45 -0.93
C PHE A 160 -28.32 -7.42 -0.61
N ASP A 161 -28.78 -6.45 0.17
CA ASP A 161 -30.22 -6.23 0.42
C ASP A 161 -30.98 -5.91 -0.87
N GLU A 162 -30.40 -5.06 -1.72
CA GLU A 162 -30.99 -4.73 -3.03
C GLU A 162 -31.08 -5.96 -3.94
N VAL A 163 -30.00 -6.74 -4.03
CA VAL A 163 -29.97 -7.99 -4.80
C VAL A 163 -31.04 -8.95 -4.28
N ALA A 164 -31.11 -9.17 -2.96
CA ALA A 164 -32.12 -10.04 -2.34
C ALA A 164 -33.55 -9.59 -2.66
N THR A 165 -33.81 -8.29 -2.63
CA THR A 165 -35.12 -7.70 -2.94
C THR A 165 -35.49 -7.90 -4.41
N ILE A 166 -34.56 -7.66 -5.34
CA ILE A 166 -34.80 -7.80 -6.79
C ILE A 166 -35.10 -9.26 -7.14
N VAL A 167 -34.28 -10.20 -6.70
CA VAL A 167 -34.44 -11.62 -7.04
C VAL A 167 -35.69 -12.24 -6.40
N SER A 168 -36.20 -11.64 -5.30
CA SER A 168 -37.42 -12.06 -4.63
C SER A 168 -38.71 -11.39 -5.17
N GLY A 169 -38.62 -10.67 -6.29
CA GLY A 169 -39.79 -10.02 -6.92
C GLY A 169 -40.22 -8.71 -6.25
N GLY A 170 -39.28 -7.99 -5.60
CA GLY A 170 -39.52 -6.65 -5.06
C GLY A 170 -39.72 -6.59 -3.55
N THR A 171 -39.80 -7.73 -2.86
CA THR A 171 -39.87 -7.79 -1.38
C THR A 171 -39.00 -8.93 -0.83
N SER A 172 -38.27 -8.67 0.27
CA SER A 172 -37.48 -9.69 0.96
C SER A 172 -37.54 -9.49 2.47
N SER A 173 -37.69 -10.58 3.19
CA SER A 173 -37.61 -10.60 4.67
C SER A 173 -36.19 -10.78 5.17
N THR A 174 -35.22 -10.98 4.29
CA THR A 174 -33.81 -11.26 4.63
C THR A 174 -32.89 -10.05 4.50
N THR A 175 -33.46 -8.85 4.35
CA THR A 175 -32.68 -7.60 4.35
C THR A 175 -32.07 -7.34 5.72
N ALA A 176 -30.80 -6.91 5.75
CA ALA A 176 -30.03 -6.73 6.99
C ALA A 176 -30.01 -5.26 7.46
N LEU A 177 -30.15 -4.28 6.55
CA LEU A 177 -30.12 -2.85 6.93
C LEU A 177 -31.45 -2.37 7.51
N ALA A 178 -32.58 -2.96 7.10
CA ALA A 178 -33.88 -2.56 7.61
C ALA A 178 -34.00 -2.84 9.11
N GLY A 179 -34.16 -1.81 9.94
CA GLY A 179 -34.21 -1.91 11.40
C GLY A 179 -32.85 -2.18 12.07
N SER A 180 -31.72 -1.98 11.35
CA SER A 180 -30.40 -2.07 11.96
C SER A 180 -30.13 -0.90 12.91
N THR A 181 -29.25 -1.11 13.89
CA THR A 181 -28.84 -0.07 14.85
C THR A 181 -28.15 1.10 14.17
N GLU A 182 -27.53 0.92 13.00
CA GLU A 182 -26.92 2.00 12.24
C GLU A 182 -27.94 3.00 11.70
N ALA A 183 -29.14 2.55 11.36
CA ALA A 183 -30.20 3.43 10.89
C ALA A 183 -30.68 4.42 11.97
N GLU A 184 -30.58 4.05 13.23
CA GLU A 184 -31.09 4.82 14.37
C GLU A 184 -29.97 5.58 15.12
N GLN A 185 -28.80 4.96 15.29
CA GLN A 185 -27.74 5.49 16.17
C GLN A 185 -26.67 6.31 15.45
N PHE A 186 -26.46 6.08 14.13
CA PHE A 186 -25.41 6.72 13.36
C PHE A 186 -25.95 7.65 12.26
N GLN A 187 -27.23 8.00 12.31
CA GLN A 187 -27.76 9.09 11.51
C GLN A 187 -27.30 10.40 12.12
N THR A 188 -26.47 11.16 11.38
CA THR A 188 -26.21 12.55 11.74
C THR A 188 -27.55 13.29 11.79
N THR A 189 -27.98 13.65 12.98
CA THR A 189 -28.99 14.71 13.16
C THR A 189 -28.43 15.97 12.50
N LYS A 190 -29.00 16.37 11.36
CA LYS A 190 -28.71 17.64 10.71
C LYS A 190 -29.13 18.80 11.57
#